data_ab3b2322562e62ad2e53adf7687a91b2
#
_entry.id   ab3b2322562e62ad2e53adf7687a91b2
#
_cell.length_a   1.000
_cell.length_b   1.000
_cell.length_c   1.000
_cell.angle_alpha   90.00
_cell.angle_beta   90.00
_cell.angle_gamma   90.00
#
_symmetry.space_group_name_H-M   'P 1'
#
loop_
_entity.id
_entity.type
_entity.pdbx_description
1 polymer ?
#
loop_
_entity_poly.entity_id
_entity_poly.type
_entity_poly.pdbx_seq_one_letter_code
_entity_poly.pdbx_strand_id
1 'polypeptide(L)'
;MSIDHVLAVVPVSDIHVAQRWYEALMGRPEDNHPMDTLVEWRVTESGWLQVFYDPERAGSTLVNFAVEDLEAHAAELAARGVALDEILQANKGVTTASVTDPDGNRITFIGGFRVIY
;
A
#
# COMPACT_ATOMS: atom_id res chain seq x y z
N MET A 1 -19.73 16.94 -7.42
CA MET A 1 -19.82 15.56 -6.94
C MET A 1 -19.58 15.53 -5.45
N SER A 2 -20.34 14.69 -4.73
CA SER A 2 -20.22 14.61 -3.26
C SER A 2 -19.05 13.78 -2.77
N ILE A 3 -18.53 12.85 -3.58
CA ILE A 3 -17.36 12.03 -3.20
C ILE A 3 -16.11 12.84 -3.43
N ASP A 4 -15.34 13.07 -2.38
CA ASP A 4 -14.10 13.88 -2.45
C ASP A 4 -12.83 13.14 -2.06
N HIS A 5 -12.94 11.96 -1.45
CA HIS A 5 -11.79 11.12 -1.10
C HIS A 5 -12.10 9.64 -1.35
N VAL A 6 -11.07 8.86 -1.66
CA VAL A 6 -11.13 7.40 -1.71
C VAL A 6 -10.16 6.87 -0.65
N LEU A 7 -10.61 5.90 0.14
CA LEU A 7 -9.82 5.31 1.19
C LEU A 7 -9.72 3.80 0.97
N ALA A 8 -8.48 3.30 0.85
CA ALA A 8 -8.22 1.87 0.82
C ALA A 8 -8.07 1.39 2.25
N VAL A 9 -8.78 0.35 2.62
CA VAL A 9 -8.79 -0.18 4.00
C VAL A 9 -8.06 -1.50 4.03
N VAL A 10 -7.09 -1.62 4.94
CA VAL A 10 -6.31 -2.83 5.16
C VAL A 10 -6.58 -3.33 6.57
N PRO A 11 -7.33 -4.43 6.73
CA PRO A 11 -7.52 -5.04 8.03
C PRO A 11 -6.27 -5.77 8.50
N VAL A 12 -5.91 -5.58 9.77
CA VAL A 12 -4.73 -6.20 10.37
C VAL A 12 -5.06 -6.79 11.72
N SER A 13 -4.25 -7.74 12.18
CA SER A 13 -4.46 -8.43 13.46
C SER A 13 -3.64 -7.84 14.61
N ASP A 14 -2.66 -6.97 14.30
CA ASP A 14 -1.82 -6.31 15.31
C ASP A 14 -1.48 -4.92 14.80
N ILE A 15 -2.10 -3.90 15.39
CA ILE A 15 -1.95 -2.52 14.90
C ILE A 15 -0.53 -1.98 15.10
N HIS A 16 0.16 -2.40 16.15
CA HIS A 16 1.53 -1.89 16.42
C HIS A 16 2.54 -2.47 15.43
N VAL A 17 2.44 -3.76 15.14
CA VAL A 17 3.27 -4.42 14.12
C VAL A 17 2.97 -3.81 12.75
N ALA A 18 1.70 -3.66 12.42
CA ALA A 18 1.28 -3.11 11.14
C ALA A 18 1.72 -1.66 10.96
N GLN A 19 1.59 -0.83 12.00
CA GLN A 19 2.01 0.57 11.94
C GLN A 19 3.48 0.70 11.54
N ARG A 20 4.36 -0.10 12.14
CA ARG A 20 5.79 -0.08 11.81
C ARG A 20 6.05 -0.59 10.39
N TRP A 21 5.35 -1.64 9.99
CA TRP A 21 5.53 -2.21 8.66
C TRP A 21 5.07 -1.23 7.57
N TYR A 22 3.91 -0.60 7.75
CA TYR A 22 3.39 0.37 6.79
C TYR A 22 4.19 1.67 6.81
N GLU A 23 4.79 2.06 7.92
CA GLU A 23 5.71 3.19 7.95
C GLU A 23 6.92 2.93 7.04
N ALA A 24 7.47 1.71 7.06
CA ALA A 24 8.56 1.33 6.16
C ALA A 24 8.09 1.31 4.69
N LEU A 25 6.89 0.78 4.44
CA LEU A 25 6.32 0.75 3.10
C LEU A 25 6.11 2.15 2.53
N MET A 26 5.54 3.04 3.32
CA MET A 26 5.22 4.41 2.89
C MET A 26 6.41 5.35 2.97
N GLY A 27 7.46 4.99 3.69
CA GLY A 27 8.68 5.79 3.83
C GLY A 27 8.55 6.97 4.78
N ARG A 28 7.50 7.02 5.59
CA ARG A 28 7.25 8.08 6.56
C ARG A 28 6.21 7.65 7.59
N PRO A 29 6.17 8.33 8.76
CA PRO A 29 5.13 8.06 9.75
C PRO A 29 3.74 8.38 9.22
N GLU A 30 2.73 7.82 9.86
CA GLU A 30 1.34 8.07 9.51
C GLU A 30 0.96 9.56 9.61
N ASP A 31 -0.01 9.96 8.80
CA ASP A 31 -0.55 11.33 8.85
C ASP A 31 -1.53 11.48 10.02
N ASN A 32 -2.34 10.46 10.27
CA ASN A 32 -3.34 10.48 11.33
C ASN A 32 -3.34 9.17 12.12
N HIS A 33 -3.67 9.28 13.40
CA HIS A 33 -3.89 8.14 14.28
C HIS A 33 -5.18 8.43 15.06
N PRO A 34 -6.35 8.34 14.37
CA PRO A 34 -7.63 8.80 14.95
C PRO A 34 -8.10 8.00 16.15
N MET A 35 -7.75 6.70 16.20
CA MET A 35 -8.08 5.79 17.29
C MET A 35 -6.95 4.80 17.48
N ASP A 36 -6.91 4.12 18.63
CA ASP A 36 -5.90 3.08 18.87
C ASP A 36 -5.96 1.95 17.84
N THR A 37 -7.09 1.78 17.15
CA THR A 37 -7.33 0.72 16.18
C THR A 37 -7.17 1.18 14.73
N LEU A 38 -6.80 2.44 14.48
CA LEU A 38 -6.75 2.98 13.12
C LEU A 38 -5.59 3.94 12.94
N VAL A 39 -4.75 3.69 11.95
CA VAL A 39 -3.71 4.62 11.48
C VAL A 39 -3.91 4.89 10.00
N GLU A 40 -3.62 6.11 9.56
CA GLU A 40 -3.89 6.55 8.20
C GLU A 40 -2.71 7.25 7.57
N TRP A 41 -2.47 6.94 6.29
CA TRP A 41 -1.52 7.65 5.44
C TRP A 41 -2.26 8.32 4.30
N ARG A 42 -2.00 9.61 4.10
CA ARG A 42 -2.46 10.30 2.90
C ARG A 42 -1.51 9.96 1.76
N VAL A 43 -1.97 9.16 0.81
CA VAL A 43 -1.13 8.63 -0.27
C VAL A 43 -1.04 9.61 -1.42
N THR A 44 -2.18 10.17 -1.81
CA THR A 44 -2.32 11.23 -2.81
C THR A 44 -3.22 12.32 -2.24
N GLU A 45 -3.45 13.39 -2.99
CA GLU A 45 -4.28 14.51 -2.52
C GLU A 45 -5.65 14.04 -1.99
N SER A 46 -6.27 13.07 -2.66
CA SER A 46 -7.60 12.58 -2.29
C SER A 46 -7.65 11.07 -2.08
N GLY A 47 -6.51 10.41 -2.02
CA GLY A 47 -6.40 8.97 -1.79
C GLY A 47 -5.71 8.67 -0.47
N TRP A 48 -6.31 7.81 0.34
CA TRP A 48 -5.81 7.46 1.66
C TRP A 48 -5.67 5.97 1.82
N LEU A 49 -4.73 5.56 2.67
CA LEU A 49 -4.59 4.19 3.14
C LEU A 49 -4.94 4.17 4.62
N GLN A 50 -5.92 3.36 4.98
CA GLN A 50 -6.32 3.14 6.36
C GLN A 50 -5.88 1.74 6.78
N VAL A 51 -5.05 1.66 7.81
CA VAL A 51 -4.65 0.38 8.43
C VAL A 51 -5.48 0.24 9.69
N PHE A 52 -6.34 -0.76 9.71
CA PHE A 52 -7.42 -0.89 10.70
C PHE A 52 -7.33 -2.23 11.42
N TYR A 53 -7.43 -2.19 12.75
CA TYR A 53 -7.47 -3.42 13.55
C TYR A 53 -8.79 -4.14 13.33
N ASP A 54 -8.75 -5.26 12.64
CA ASP A 54 -9.90 -6.13 12.37
C ASP A 54 -9.36 -7.54 12.12
N PRO A 55 -9.13 -8.32 13.19
CA PRO A 55 -8.47 -9.62 13.06
C PRO A 55 -9.28 -10.64 12.27
N GLU A 56 -10.61 -10.51 12.21
CA GLU A 56 -11.43 -11.44 11.44
C GLU A 56 -11.21 -11.31 9.94
N ARG A 57 -10.93 -10.10 9.45
CA ARG A 57 -10.74 -9.84 8.02
C ARG A 57 -9.28 -9.72 7.61
N ALA A 58 -8.37 -9.77 8.56
CA ALA A 58 -6.94 -9.57 8.28
C ALA A 58 -6.41 -10.62 7.31
N GLY A 59 -5.58 -10.17 6.34
CA GLY A 59 -4.80 -11.07 5.49
C GLY A 59 -5.34 -11.32 4.09
N SER A 60 -6.51 -10.82 3.73
CA SER A 60 -7.12 -11.09 2.41
C SER A 60 -7.32 -9.86 1.54
N THR A 61 -6.90 -8.70 1.99
CA THR A 61 -7.07 -7.46 1.22
C THR A 61 -6.01 -7.31 0.14
N LEU A 62 -6.43 -6.74 -0.99
CA LEU A 62 -5.57 -6.40 -2.11
C LEU A 62 -5.56 -4.88 -2.26
N VAL A 63 -4.38 -4.28 -2.29
CA VAL A 63 -4.22 -2.84 -2.54
C VAL A 63 -3.23 -2.65 -3.67
N ASN A 64 -3.60 -1.80 -4.64
CA ASN A 64 -2.74 -1.47 -5.77
C ASN A 64 -2.36 0.01 -5.70
N PHE A 65 -1.07 0.29 -5.86
CA PHE A 65 -0.56 1.65 -6.01
C PHE A 65 0.09 1.80 -7.37
N ALA A 66 -0.33 2.79 -8.14
CA ALA A 66 0.34 3.14 -9.38
C ALA A 66 1.54 4.05 -9.06
N VAL A 67 2.70 3.75 -9.62
CA VAL A 67 3.94 4.51 -9.42
C VAL A 67 4.50 4.93 -10.78
N GLU A 68 5.27 6.02 -10.81
CA GLU A 68 5.85 6.51 -12.06
C GLU A 68 6.89 5.57 -12.62
N ASP A 69 7.79 5.06 -11.76
CA ASP A 69 8.91 4.20 -12.13
C ASP A 69 8.99 3.06 -11.13
N LEU A 70 8.54 1.88 -11.52
CA LEU A 70 8.47 0.73 -10.62
C LEU A 70 9.86 0.26 -10.17
N GLU A 71 10.86 0.26 -11.07
CA GLU A 71 12.21 -0.17 -10.70
C GLU A 71 12.81 0.77 -9.65
N ALA A 72 12.65 2.07 -9.84
CA ALA A 72 13.13 3.07 -8.88
C ALA A 72 12.40 2.94 -7.54
N HIS A 73 11.08 2.72 -7.58
CA HIS A 73 10.29 2.55 -6.36
C HIS A 73 10.68 1.29 -5.60
N ALA A 74 10.90 0.18 -6.31
CA ALA A 74 11.38 -1.06 -5.71
C ALA A 74 12.74 -0.88 -5.00
N ALA A 75 13.64 -0.10 -5.61
CA ALA A 75 14.94 0.20 -4.99
C ALA A 75 14.79 1.05 -3.72
N GLU A 76 13.88 2.01 -3.71
CA GLU A 76 13.57 2.80 -2.51
C GLU A 76 13.03 1.93 -1.39
N LEU A 77 12.11 1.02 -1.70
CA LEU A 77 11.54 0.09 -0.73
C LEU A 77 12.61 -0.83 -0.16
N ALA A 78 13.48 -1.37 -1.03
CA ALA A 78 14.56 -2.25 -0.60
C ALA A 78 15.51 -1.54 0.39
N ALA A 79 15.79 -0.26 0.16
CA ALA A 79 16.60 0.54 1.07
C ALA A 79 15.96 0.71 2.46
N ARG A 80 14.65 0.56 2.56
CA ARG A 80 13.92 0.60 3.82
C ARG A 80 13.60 -0.80 4.37
N GLY A 81 14.16 -1.84 3.78
CA GLY A 81 13.96 -3.22 4.24
C GLY A 81 12.68 -3.88 3.72
N VAL A 82 12.02 -3.31 2.72
CA VAL A 82 10.83 -3.90 2.10
C VAL A 82 11.19 -4.43 0.73
N ALA A 83 11.21 -5.77 0.60
CA ALA A 83 11.59 -6.43 -0.65
C ALA A 83 10.34 -6.86 -1.43
N LEU A 84 10.15 -6.28 -2.61
CA LEU A 84 9.12 -6.73 -3.54
C LEU A 84 9.54 -8.05 -4.19
N ASP A 85 8.57 -8.82 -4.65
CA ASP A 85 8.84 -9.97 -5.52
C ASP A 85 9.32 -9.50 -6.90
N GLU A 86 9.55 -10.42 -7.84
CA GLU A 86 10.07 -10.02 -9.14
C GLU A 86 9.08 -9.14 -9.91
N ILE A 87 9.62 -8.23 -10.71
CA ILE A 87 8.80 -7.38 -11.58
C ILE A 87 8.32 -8.21 -12.76
N LEU A 88 7.00 -8.28 -12.91
CA LEU A 88 6.34 -9.03 -13.98
C LEU A 88 5.83 -8.07 -15.05
N GLN A 89 5.93 -8.53 -16.30
CA GLN A 89 5.34 -7.81 -17.44
C GLN A 89 3.89 -8.23 -17.61
N ALA A 90 3.01 -7.25 -17.64
CA ALA A 90 1.62 -7.48 -18.00
C ALA A 90 1.35 -6.93 -19.40
N ASN A 91 0.09 -6.75 -19.75
CA ASN A 91 -0.28 -6.27 -21.08
C ASN A 91 0.00 -4.76 -21.23
N LYS A 92 0.25 -4.31 -22.45
CA LYS A 92 0.37 -2.88 -22.83
C LYS A 92 1.46 -2.10 -22.07
N GLY A 93 2.57 -2.76 -21.73
CA GLY A 93 3.68 -2.12 -21.05
C GLY A 93 3.46 -1.90 -19.56
N VAL A 94 2.41 -2.46 -18.99
CA VAL A 94 2.18 -2.42 -17.54
C VAL A 94 3.08 -3.44 -16.85
N THR A 95 3.69 -3.03 -15.76
CA THR A 95 4.52 -3.92 -14.93
C THR A 95 3.97 -3.95 -13.52
N THR A 96 4.18 -5.06 -12.81
CA THR A 96 3.70 -5.23 -11.44
C THR A 96 4.74 -5.91 -10.58
N ALA A 97 4.78 -5.55 -9.30
CA ALA A 97 5.53 -6.25 -8.28
C ALA A 97 4.80 -6.11 -6.95
N SER A 98 4.86 -7.12 -6.12
CA SER A 98 4.04 -7.19 -4.92
C SER A 98 4.83 -7.54 -3.68
N VAL A 99 4.24 -7.26 -2.53
CA VAL A 99 4.72 -7.68 -1.22
C VAL A 99 3.49 -7.96 -0.35
N THR A 100 3.62 -8.86 0.60
CA THR A 100 2.56 -9.10 1.58
C THR A 100 2.95 -8.50 2.92
N ASP A 101 1.97 -7.95 3.63
CA ASP A 101 2.18 -7.46 4.98
C ASP A 101 2.25 -8.65 5.97
N PRO A 102 2.50 -8.41 7.27
CA PRO A 102 2.59 -9.50 8.24
C PRO A 102 1.36 -10.39 8.36
N ASP A 103 0.17 -9.88 8.00
CA ASP A 103 -1.06 -10.67 8.01
C ASP A 103 -1.33 -11.40 6.68
N GLY A 104 -0.60 -11.07 5.62
CA GLY A 104 -0.82 -11.64 4.29
C GLY A 104 -1.62 -10.76 3.35
N ASN A 105 -1.98 -9.53 3.73
CA ASN A 105 -2.58 -8.57 2.81
C ASN A 105 -1.57 -8.26 1.71
N ARG A 106 -2.04 -8.23 0.46
CA ARG A 106 -1.15 -8.09 -0.69
C ARG A 106 -1.15 -6.67 -1.22
N ILE A 107 0.02 -6.07 -1.25
CA ILE A 107 0.24 -4.73 -1.79
C ILE A 107 0.96 -4.88 -3.12
N THR A 108 0.36 -4.37 -4.20
CA THR A 108 0.94 -4.43 -5.54
C THR A 108 1.23 -3.04 -6.04
N PHE A 109 2.45 -2.84 -6.53
CA PHE A 109 2.86 -1.61 -7.19
C PHE A 109 2.80 -1.80 -8.69
N ILE A 110 2.23 -0.82 -9.40
CA ILE A 110 1.96 -0.90 -10.83
C ILE A 110 2.72 0.22 -11.53
N GLY A 111 3.59 -0.16 -12.47
CA GLY A 111 4.25 0.77 -13.37
C GLY A 111 3.52 0.80 -14.72
N GLY A 112 3.50 1.96 -15.36
CA GLY A 112 2.87 2.10 -16.67
C GLY A 112 1.36 2.24 -16.65
N PHE A 113 0.77 2.45 -15.48
CA PHE A 113 -0.67 2.73 -15.40
C PHE A 113 -0.99 4.05 -16.10
N ARG A 114 -2.03 4.04 -16.92
CA ARG A 114 -2.51 5.23 -17.62
C ARG A 114 -4.03 5.23 -17.68
N VAL A 115 -4.56 6.44 -17.86
CA VAL A 115 -6.02 6.64 -17.96
C VAL A 115 -6.55 6.13 -19.30
N ILE A 116 -5.74 6.28 -20.36
CA ILE A 116 -6.11 5.81 -21.70
C ILE A 116 -5.00 4.90 -22.22
N TYR A 117 -5.37 3.70 -22.57
CA TYR A 117 -4.51 2.73 -23.20
C TYR A 117 -4.73 2.74 -24.70
#